data_10358920ccd303fbd9488a3594ad5c48
#
_entry.id   10358920ccd303fbd9488a3594ad5c48
#
_cell.length_a   1.000
_cell.length_b   1.000
_cell.length_c   1.000
_cell.angle_alpha   90.00
_cell.angle_beta   90.00
_cell.angle_gamma   90.00
#
_symmetry.space_group_name_H-M   'P 1'
#
loop_
_entity.id
_entity.type
_entity.pdbx_description
1 polymer ?
#
loop_
_entity_poly.entity_id
_entity_poly.type
_entity_poly.pdbx_seq_one_letter_code
_entity_poly.pdbx_strand_id
1 'polypeptide(L)'
;MYPTHGLDTAFEVTFGKDGPLVVLCVEYDALPEIGHACGHNIIATCSIGAGLGLRNLVDQLGIRVKLLGTPAEEGGGGKIILLDNGAFEDAKCSMMIHPGPYDVANPTFSTIQQYKVEFFGKDAHAAGAPEEGINALDAQIQLFVNASTYRQQML
;
A
#
# COMPACT_ATOMS: atom_id res chain seq x y z
N MET A 1 17.85 10.42 3.41
CA MET A 1 18.45 9.39 2.56
C MET A 1 17.53 9.12 1.38
N TYR A 2 18.05 8.89 0.18
CA TYR A 2 17.29 8.60 -1.04
C TYR A 2 18.21 7.91 -2.06
N PRO A 3 17.85 6.80 -2.72
CA PRO A 3 16.72 5.92 -2.36
C PRO A 3 16.95 5.20 -1.04
N THR A 4 15.95 4.59 -0.44
CA THR A 4 16.07 3.89 0.84
C THR A 4 15.17 2.66 0.94
N HIS A 5 15.53 1.72 1.80
CA HIS A 5 14.74 0.54 2.17
C HIS A 5 14.20 -0.28 0.98
N GLY A 6 14.99 -0.41 -0.09
CA GLY A 6 14.67 -1.28 -1.22
C GLY A 6 13.65 -0.72 -2.22
N LEU A 7 13.26 0.54 -2.09
CA LEU A 7 12.39 1.23 -3.04
C LEU A 7 13.08 2.46 -3.65
N ASP A 8 13.13 2.53 -4.97
CA ASP A 8 13.86 3.55 -5.73
C ASP A 8 13.36 4.97 -5.48
N THR A 9 12.10 5.13 -5.13
CA THR A 9 11.48 6.44 -4.88
C THR A 9 11.23 6.72 -3.41
N ALA A 10 11.50 5.78 -2.50
CA ALA A 10 11.37 6.01 -1.08
C ALA A 10 12.47 6.93 -0.55
N PHE A 11 12.14 7.74 0.42
CA PHE A 11 13.09 8.65 1.09
C PHE A 11 12.84 8.69 2.59
N GLU A 12 13.85 9.08 3.36
CA GLU A 12 13.69 9.37 4.77
C GLU A 12 14.51 10.58 5.21
N VAL A 13 13.95 11.33 6.15
CA VAL A 13 14.61 12.44 6.85
C VAL A 13 14.22 12.37 8.32
N THR A 14 15.21 12.40 9.21
CA THR A 14 14.96 12.38 10.66
C THR A 14 15.42 13.69 11.29
N PHE A 15 14.58 14.24 12.17
CA PHE A 15 14.84 15.40 13.02
C PHE A 15 14.90 14.95 14.48
N GLY A 16 15.72 15.63 15.30
CA GLY A 16 15.95 15.30 16.72
C GLY A 16 17.12 14.32 16.90
N LYS A 17 17.76 14.38 18.07
CA LYS A 17 18.94 13.60 18.41
C LYS A 17 18.62 12.36 19.21
N ASP A 18 17.75 12.51 20.20
CA ASP A 18 17.44 11.51 21.21
C ASP A 18 15.93 11.39 21.44
N GLY A 19 15.52 10.29 22.09
CA GLY A 19 14.14 10.03 22.46
C GLY A 19 13.39 9.08 21.51
N PRO A 20 12.12 8.82 21.80
CA PRO A 20 11.29 7.93 20.99
C PRO A 20 11.12 8.45 19.57
N LEU A 21 11.14 7.52 18.60
CA LEU A 21 10.96 7.83 17.19
C LEU A 21 9.46 7.82 16.82
N VAL A 22 8.99 8.92 16.26
CA VAL A 22 7.68 9.05 15.62
C VAL A 22 7.88 9.09 14.10
N VAL A 23 7.22 8.21 13.37
CA VAL A 23 7.26 8.17 11.90
C VAL A 23 6.02 8.85 11.33
N LEU A 24 6.22 9.85 10.49
CA LEU A 24 5.17 10.44 9.67
C LEU A 24 5.28 9.83 8.26
N CYS A 25 4.28 9.04 7.87
CA CYS A 25 4.22 8.45 6.55
C CYS A 25 3.82 9.51 5.52
N VAL A 26 4.60 9.58 4.46
CA VAL A 26 4.41 10.53 3.35
C VAL A 26 4.04 9.71 2.12
N GLU A 27 2.74 9.52 1.87
CA GLU A 27 2.24 8.91 0.64
C GLU A 27 2.16 9.94 -0.48
N TYR A 28 2.55 9.57 -1.69
CA TYR A 28 2.58 10.47 -2.84
C TYR A 28 2.39 9.79 -4.20
N ASP A 29 2.14 8.49 -4.22
CA ASP A 29 1.80 7.77 -5.44
C ASP A 29 0.40 8.13 -5.92
N ALA A 30 0.17 7.96 -7.21
CA ALA A 30 -1.08 8.30 -7.88
C ALA A 30 -1.62 7.07 -8.61
N LEU A 31 -2.93 7.01 -8.74
CA LEU A 31 -3.60 5.99 -9.53
C LEU A 31 -3.31 6.21 -11.03
N PRO A 32 -3.05 5.13 -11.79
CA PRO A 32 -2.90 5.24 -13.24
C PRO A 32 -4.11 5.94 -13.88
N GLU A 33 -3.86 6.83 -14.83
CA GLU A 33 -4.84 7.58 -15.63
C GLU A 33 -5.68 8.61 -14.88
N ILE A 34 -6.06 8.36 -13.61
CA ILE A 34 -6.94 9.25 -12.83
C ILE A 34 -6.20 10.13 -11.81
N GLY A 35 -4.89 9.95 -11.64
CA GLY A 35 -4.06 10.79 -10.80
C GLY A 35 -4.34 10.63 -9.29
N HIS A 36 -4.28 11.72 -8.54
CA HIS A 36 -4.44 11.70 -7.08
C HIS A 36 -5.90 11.64 -6.62
N ALA A 37 -6.70 10.71 -7.16
CA ALA A 37 -8.10 10.54 -6.76
C ALA A 37 -8.26 10.06 -5.31
N CYS A 38 -7.24 9.36 -4.76
CA CYS A 38 -7.19 8.98 -3.35
C CYS A 38 -6.67 10.09 -2.43
N GLY A 39 -6.10 11.18 -2.98
CA GLY A 39 -5.65 12.34 -2.20
C GLY A 39 -4.25 12.21 -1.60
N HIS A 40 -3.38 11.35 -2.13
CA HIS A 40 -2.02 11.19 -1.63
C HIS A 40 -1.17 12.46 -1.71
N ASN A 41 -1.46 13.37 -2.63
CA ASN A 41 -0.86 14.71 -2.66
C ASN A 41 -1.17 15.53 -1.40
N ILE A 42 -2.36 15.36 -0.81
CA ILE A 42 -2.75 15.98 0.47
C ILE A 42 -2.00 15.31 1.61
N ILE A 43 -1.93 13.97 1.62
CA ILE A 43 -1.18 13.20 2.63
C ILE A 43 0.28 13.66 2.67
N ALA A 44 0.93 13.72 1.49
CA ALA A 44 2.31 14.19 1.37
C ALA A 44 2.49 15.60 1.94
N THR A 45 1.62 16.51 1.55
CA THR A 45 1.68 17.91 1.99
C THR A 45 1.50 18.06 3.50
N CYS A 46 0.52 17.35 4.07
CA CYS A 46 0.25 17.37 5.51
C CYS A 46 1.42 16.80 6.32
N SER A 47 1.93 15.63 5.91
CA SER A 47 3.03 14.95 6.62
C SER A 47 4.33 15.75 6.56
N ILE A 48 4.68 16.29 5.39
CA ILE A 48 5.86 17.15 5.23
C ILE A 48 5.69 18.44 6.03
N GLY A 49 4.53 19.08 5.94
CA GLY A 49 4.22 20.30 6.68
C GLY A 49 4.32 20.10 8.20
N ALA A 50 3.79 18.98 8.72
CA ALA A 50 3.88 18.63 10.13
C ALA A 50 5.34 18.40 10.56
N GLY A 51 6.13 17.66 9.78
CA GLY A 51 7.53 17.42 10.08
C GLY A 51 8.38 18.70 10.06
N LEU A 52 8.14 19.59 9.11
CA LEU A 52 8.82 20.89 9.05
C LEU A 52 8.43 21.81 10.21
N GLY A 53 7.18 21.77 10.63
CA GLY A 53 6.71 22.49 11.83
C GLY A 53 7.36 21.98 13.12
N LEU A 54 7.51 20.66 13.23
CA LEU A 54 8.08 20.03 14.41
C LEU A 54 9.60 20.11 14.50
N ARG A 55 10.31 20.27 13.39
CA ARG A 55 11.77 20.11 13.31
C ARG A 55 12.55 20.96 14.31
N ASN A 56 12.04 22.13 14.67
CA ASN A 56 12.69 23.03 15.61
C ASN A 56 12.25 22.79 17.06
N LEU A 57 11.30 21.91 17.29
CA LEU A 57 10.72 21.60 18.59
C LEU A 57 11.13 20.21 19.10
N VAL A 58 11.62 19.32 18.24
CA VAL A 58 11.90 17.91 18.56
C VAL A 58 12.84 17.75 19.75
N ASP A 59 13.91 18.57 19.83
CA ASP A 59 14.87 18.51 20.94
C ASP A 59 14.25 18.99 22.27
N GLN A 60 13.35 19.96 22.22
CA GLN A 60 12.63 20.43 23.41
C GLN A 60 11.58 19.41 23.89
N LEU A 61 10.99 18.69 22.94
CA LEU A 61 10.01 17.64 23.22
C LEU A 61 10.65 16.32 23.62
N GLY A 62 11.96 16.16 23.45
CA GLY A 62 12.67 14.93 23.73
C GLY A 62 12.24 13.77 22.82
N ILE A 63 11.95 14.04 21.56
CA ILE A 63 11.52 13.04 20.55
C ILE A 63 12.36 13.14 19.29
N ARG A 64 12.30 12.09 18.49
CA ARG A 64 12.76 12.09 17.09
C ARG A 64 11.55 11.99 16.17
N VAL A 65 11.56 12.72 15.07
CA VAL A 65 10.52 12.66 14.03
C VAL A 65 11.17 12.27 12.71
N LYS A 66 10.69 11.18 12.12
CA LYS A 66 11.09 10.71 10.79
C LYS A 66 9.98 11.00 9.80
N LEU A 67 10.28 11.75 8.74
CA LEU A 67 9.49 11.78 7.52
C LEU A 67 9.91 10.58 6.67
N LEU A 68 9.01 9.66 6.43
CA LEU A 68 9.24 8.47 5.60
C LEU A 68 8.38 8.53 4.35
N GLY A 69 9.01 8.70 3.19
CA GLY A 69 8.35 8.63 1.90
C GLY A 69 7.94 7.20 1.58
N THR A 70 6.62 6.98 1.47
CA THR A 70 6.00 5.65 1.33
C THR A 70 5.29 5.54 -0.02
N PRO A 71 6.03 5.24 -1.12
CA PRO A 71 5.45 5.06 -2.45
C PRO A 71 4.74 3.71 -2.58
N ALA A 72 3.99 3.56 -3.70
CA ALA A 72 3.37 2.31 -4.13
C ALA A 72 2.33 1.73 -3.15
N GLU A 73 1.49 2.58 -2.56
CA GLU A 73 0.36 2.15 -1.75
C GLU A 73 -0.76 1.59 -2.63
N GLU A 74 -1.10 2.27 -3.73
CA GLU A 74 -2.17 1.91 -4.67
C GLU A 74 -1.90 0.61 -5.45
N GLY A 75 -0.66 0.18 -5.50
CA GLY A 75 -0.28 -1.07 -6.15
C GLY A 75 1.16 -1.45 -5.86
N GLY A 76 1.38 -2.61 -5.28
CA GLY A 76 2.71 -3.11 -4.98
C GLY A 76 3.05 -3.22 -3.50
N GLY A 77 2.22 -2.67 -2.60
CA GLY A 77 2.41 -2.84 -1.16
C GLY A 77 3.68 -2.20 -0.62
N GLY A 78 4.00 -0.98 -1.06
CA GLY A 78 5.27 -0.30 -0.75
C GLY A 78 5.60 -0.27 0.74
N LYS A 79 4.61 -0.03 1.63
CA LYS A 79 4.84 -0.06 3.08
C LYS A 79 5.23 -1.43 3.62
N ILE A 80 4.79 -2.52 2.99
CA ILE A 80 5.21 -3.89 3.36
C ILE A 80 6.70 -4.04 3.06
N ILE A 81 7.13 -3.63 1.88
CA ILE A 81 8.54 -3.66 1.47
C ILE A 81 9.39 -2.81 2.41
N LEU A 82 8.93 -1.60 2.76
CA LEU A 82 9.61 -0.72 3.71
C LEU A 82 9.71 -1.35 5.10
N LEU A 83 8.65 -2.00 5.58
CA LEU A 83 8.63 -2.70 6.86
C LEU A 83 9.63 -3.85 6.89
N ASP A 84 9.62 -4.70 5.86
CA ASP A 84 10.52 -5.85 5.73
C ASP A 84 12.00 -5.43 5.63
N ASN A 85 12.26 -4.21 5.16
CA ASN A 85 13.60 -3.63 5.06
C ASN A 85 13.93 -2.67 6.22
N GLY A 86 13.21 -2.74 7.33
CA GLY A 86 13.57 -2.05 8.58
C GLY A 86 13.24 -0.56 8.65
N ALA A 87 12.44 -0.02 7.74
CA ALA A 87 12.13 1.42 7.73
C ALA A 87 11.42 1.90 9.01
N PHE A 88 10.75 0.98 9.72
CA PHE A 88 10.02 1.25 10.94
C PHE A 88 10.71 0.72 12.21
N GLU A 89 11.95 0.22 12.09
CA GLU A 89 12.73 -0.17 13.26
C GLU A 89 12.87 1.00 14.23
N ASP A 90 12.79 0.73 15.51
CA ASP A 90 12.81 1.71 16.61
C ASP A 90 11.62 2.70 16.64
N ALA A 91 10.68 2.62 15.70
CA ALA A 91 9.51 3.48 15.72
C ALA A 91 8.62 3.18 16.93
N LYS A 92 8.37 4.20 17.76
CA LYS A 92 7.41 4.10 18.86
C LYS A 92 5.97 4.11 18.35
N CYS A 93 5.72 4.89 17.30
CA CYS A 93 4.47 4.92 16.57
C CYS A 93 4.71 5.48 15.16
N SER A 94 3.77 5.18 14.27
CA SER A 94 3.68 5.80 12.95
C SER A 94 2.29 6.38 12.75
N MET A 95 2.20 7.45 11.98
CA MET A 95 0.92 8.10 11.69
C MET A 95 0.94 8.79 10.33
N MET A 96 -0.24 9.03 9.80
CA MET A 96 -0.49 9.92 8.66
C MET A 96 -1.92 10.45 8.72
N ILE A 97 -2.20 11.50 7.96
CA ILE A 97 -3.54 12.05 7.79
C ILE A 97 -4.02 11.68 6.39
N HIS A 98 -5.03 10.81 6.31
CA HIS A 98 -5.62 10.39 5.04
C HIS A 98 -6.94 11.15 4.80
N PRO A 99 -7.16 11.76 3.63
CA PRO A 99 -8.44 12.37 3.30
C PRO A 99 -9.58 11.37 3.40
N GLY A 100 -10.74 11.82 3.91
CA GLY A 100 -11.91 10.99 4.04
C GLY A 100 -13.18 11.84 4.20
N PRO A 101 -14.37 11.23 4.11
CA PRO A 101 -15.63 11.94 4.25
C PRO A 101 -15.97 12.36 5.68
N TYR A 102 -15.24 11.85 6.67
CA TYR A 102 -15.47 12.12 8.08
C TYR A 102 -14.14 12.19 8.84
N ASP A 103 -14.12 12.95 9.94
CA ASP A 103 -12.98 13.01 10.86
C ASP A 103 -12.99 11.79 11.78
N VAL A 104 -12.03 10.90 11.63
CA VAL A 104 -11.86 9.69 12.44
C VAL A 104 -10.41 9.55 12.87
N ALA A 105 -10.17 9.53 14.18
CA ALA A 105 -8.81 9.43 14.72
C ALA A 105 -8.19 8.04 14.61
N ASN A 106 -8.99 6.99 14.57
CA ASN A 106 -8.53 5.60 14.46
C ASN A 106 -9.53 4.78 13.65
N PRO A 107 -9.48 4.85 12.31
CA PRO A 107 -10.41 4.12 11.46
C PRO A 107 -10.16 2.61 11.50
N THR A 108 -11.21 1.84 11.24
CA THR A 108 -11.09 0.40 10.99
C THR A 108 -10.69 0.20 9.54
N PHE A 109 -9.67 -0.62 9.32
CA PHE A 109 -9.18 -0.96 7.98
C PHE A 109 -9.61 -2.38 7.59
N SER A 110 -9.88 -2.56 6.31
CA SER A 110 -10.03 -3.86 5.69
C SER A 110 -8.67 -4.32 5.16
N THR A 111 -8.47 -5.64 5.13
CA THR A 111 -7.31 -6.21 4.45
C THR A 111 -7.63 -6.45 2.98
N ILE A 112 -6.61 -6.39 2.13
CA ILE A 112 -6.71 -6.75 0.73
C ILE A 112 -5.72 -7.87 0.41
N GLN A 113 -6.17 -8.83 -0.39
CA GLN A 113 -5.32 -9.86 -0.97
C GLN A 113 -5.63 -9.96 -2.46
N GLN A 114 -4.60 -9.84 -3.29
CA GLN A 114 -4.74 -9.95 -4.73
C GLN A 114 -4.18 -11.27 -5.22
N TYR A 115 -4.89 -11.90 -6.14
CA TYR A 115 -4.47 -13.13 -6.79
C TYR A 115 -4.55 -12.98 -8.29
N LYS A 116 -3.54 -13.46 -8.99
CA LYS A 116 -3.59 -13.73 -10.42
C LYS A 116 -3.76 -15.22 -10.62
N VAL A 117 -4.86 -15.61 -11.26
CA VAL A 117 -5.13 -17.02 -11.58
C VAL A 117 -5.09 -17.18 -13.10
N GLU A 118 -4.28 -18.12 -13.56
CA GLU A 118 -4.10 -18.41 -14.98
C GLU A 118 -4.50 -19.87 -15.26
N PHE A 119 -5.31 -20.07 -16.29
CA PHE A 119 -5.71 -21.40 -16.75
C PHE A 119 -5.09 -21.66 -18.11
N PHE A 120 -4.56 -22.86 -18.29
CA PHE A 120 -3.93 -23.28 -19.52
C PHE A 120 -4.77 -24.39 -20.16
N GLY A 121 -5.16 -24.18 -21.42
CA GLY A 121 -5.94 -25.11 -22.18
C GLY A 121 -5.08 -25.94 -23.14
N LYS A 122 -5.74 -26.84 -23.87
CA LYS A 122 -5.16 -27.63 -24.96
C LYS A 122 -6.10 -27.61 -26.16
N ASP A 123 -5.59 -27.27 -27.31
CA ASP A 123 -6.34 -27.28 -28.54
C ASP A 123 -6.62 -28.72 -29.02
N ALA A 124 -7.82 -28.93 -29.60
CA ALA A 124 -8.19 -30.17 -30.26
C ALA A 124 -9.09 -29.87 -31.46
N HIS A 125 -9.15 -30.81 -32.41
CA HIS A 125 -10.04 -30.67 -33.54
C HIS A 125 -11.50 -30.91 -33.09
N ALA A 126 -12.34 -29.88 -33.24
CA ALA A 126 -13.69 -29.85 -32.67
C ALA A 126 -14.61 -31.01 -33.13
N ALA A 127 -14.42 -31.53 -34.35
CA ALA A 127 -15.22 -32.65 -34.87
C ALA A 127 -14.47 -33.99 -34.87
N GLY A 128 -13.13 -33.98 -34.82
CA GLY A 128 -12.33 -35.19 -34.95
C GLY A 128 -11.84 -35.81 -33.68
N ALA A 129 -11.60 -34.99 -32.66
CA ALA A 129 -11.08 -35.41 -31.34
C ALA A 129 -11.41 -34.37 -30.24
N PRO A 130 -12.70 -34.00 -30.05
CA PRO A 130 -13.06 -32.98 -29.09
C PRO A 130 -12.70 -33.37 -27.63
N GLU A 131 -12.66 -34.66 -27.35
CA GLU A 131 -12.29 -35.22 -26.04
C GLU A 131 -10.82 -35.01 -25.67
N GLU A 132 -9.96 -34.70 -26.63
CA GLU A 132 -8.56 -34.39 -26.34
C GLU A 132 -8.32 -32.93 -25.95
N GLY A 133 -9.32 -32.08 -26.12
CA GLY A 133 -9.26 -30.66 -25.76
C GLY A 133 -9.40 -30.39 -24.27
N ILE A 134 -8.81 -29.29 -23.85
CA ILE A 134 -9.00 -28.72 -22.50
C ILE A 134 -9.43 -27.26 -22.66
N ASN A 135 -10.66 -26.96 -22.28
CA ASN A 135 -11.18 -25.59 -22.35
C ASN A 135 -10.83 -24.79 -21.10
N ALA A 136 -9.81 -23.95 -21.20
CA ALA A 136 -9.41 -23.06 -20.11
C ALA A 136 -10.49 -22.04 -19.70
N LEU A 137 -11.34 -21.64 -20.67
CA LEU A 137 -12.43 -20.69 -20.40
C LEU A 137 -13.49 -21.29 -19.45
N ASP A 138 -13.80 -22.58 -19.58
CA ASP A 138 -14.76 -23.24 -18.68
C ASP A 138 -14.27 -23.18 -17.21
N ALA A 139 -12.97 -23.39 -16.99
CA ALA A 139 -12.36 -23.29 -15.66
C ALA A 139 -12.44 -21.85 -15.13
N GLN A 140 -12.17 -20.86 -15.97
CA GLN A 140 -12.28 -19.45 -15.59
C GLN A 140 -13.71 -19.05 -15.22
N ILE A 141 -14.71 -19.48 -16.01
CA ILE A 141 -16.12 -19.17 -15.76
C ILE A 141 -16.54 -19.81 -14.43
N GLN A 142 -16.18 -21.06 -14.18
CA GLN A 142 -16.51 -21.73 -12.92
C GLN A 142 -15.85 -21.07 -11.72
N LEU A 143 -14.58 -20.69 -11.81
CA LEU A 143 -13.91 -19.93 -10.75
C LEU A 143 -14.65 -18.62 -10.47
N PHE A 144 -14.98 -17.86 -11.51
CA PHE A 144 -15.69 -16.58 -11.37
C PHE A 144 -17.06 -16.74 -10.68
N VAL A 145 -17.85 -17.72 -11.11
CA VAL A 145 -19.18 -18.00 -10.51
C VAL A 145 -19.03 -18.39 -9.05
N ASN A 146 -18.11 -19.31 -8.73
CA ASN A 146 -17.89 -19.77 -7.37
C ASN A 146 -17.39 -18.64 -6.45
N ALA A 147 -16.42 -17.85 -6.90
CA ALA A 147 -15.93 -16.71 -6.15
C ALA A 147 -17.03 -15.63 -5.92
N SER A 148 -17.87 -15.40 -6.93
CA SER A 148 -18.99 -14.45 -6.83
C SER A 148 -20.07 -14.91 -5.85
N THR A 149 -20.37 -16.20 -5.80
CA THR A 149 -21.33 -16.75 -4.83
C THR A 149 -20.75 -16.78 -3.41
N TYR A 150 -19.44 -17.04 -3.27
CA TYR A 150 -18.76 -17.02 -1.99
C TYR A 150 -18.78 -15.65 -1.30
N ARG A 151 -18.77 -14.57 -2.08
CA ARG A 151 -18.88 -13.19 -1.55
C ARG A 151 -20.08 -12.96 -0.63
N GLN A 152 -21.18 -13.69 -0.84
CA GLN A 152 -22.38 -13.61 0.01
C GLN A 152 -22.14 -14.11 1.44
N GLN A 153 -21.08 -14.86 1.65
CA GLN A 153 -20.71 -15.43 2.95
C GLN A 153 -19.60 -14.61 3.67
N MET A 154 -19.06 -13.62 2.99
CA MET A 154 -18.02 -12.74 3.56
C MET A 154 -18.69 -11.56 4.27
N LEU A 155 -18.31 -11.30 5.51
CA LEU A 155 -18.76 -10.16 6.32
C LEU A 155 -17.88 -8.94 6.06
#